data_ae6590f4389c344d9055a6259e498bcb
#
_entry.id   ae6590f4389c344d9055a6259e498bcb
#
_cell.length_a   1.000
_cell.length_b   1.000
_cell.length_c   1.000
_cell.angle_alpha   90.00
_cell.angle_beta   90.00
_cell.angle_gamma   90.00
#
_symmetry.space_group_name_H-M   'P 1'
#
loop_
_entity.id
_entity.type
_entity.pdbx_description
1 polymer ?
#
loop_
_entity_poly.entity_id
_entity_poly.type
_entity_poly.pdbx_seq_one_letter_code
_entity_poly.pdbx_strand_id
1 'polypeptide(L)'
;MEILSAIVQLLGGLALFLYGIELMGDGLKNSSGAALKRVLEKVTGNVVMGVLTGALVTAVIQSSTATIVLTVALIGAGVLNLRQAVSIVMGANIGTTVTAQIIRLGSIQSDGSWLLWLFDTDTLAPIALIIGIVLLMFIKSKRSNTIGDICIGFGILFVGLNLMTSGVEPLVGTDAFIAFVRFLNNPLFGILFGLVLTVIVQSSSATVGMLQTVASVPGAGITFAMAYPVIMGINLGTCVTTAMVCSIGSSKDAKRTGVVHIAFNTIGTILFLLLMTVLRKLSVFSAEFWVRSVDSGNIANFQTIFNLVTAVVLVPFADQLVKLSMVIVKDDKQKQLRHPELHTLDEKLYNSPALAVSVAIKAVSDVGTLAKENFEKGCRMLEKYDPAVASEIDVDEDCIDEFTDRADRFFIGLSKAVETEWDDRQLDMLMQTVPNFERIGDYATNLVELSQRLVADNATFSDMAKKELELIFAAVNEILTITVDAFAKGDTEAAKRIEPLEETIDDMVMILRDRHTKRLKSGACSVGSGLVFMETLTYLERASDQCSSIAVMMLARNNENILQNHYDYLREIHAGNDAAYSAEKERRREQYIKPLKETN
;
A
#
# COMPACT_ATOMS: atom_id res chain seq x y z
N MET A 1 41.62 -22.95 17.17
CA MET A 1 41.73 -21.98 16.08
C MET A 1 40.79 -22.37 14.92
N GLU A 2 40.81 -23.61 14.43
CA GLU A 2 39.96 -24.08 13.31
C GLU A 2 38.46 -23.93 13.56
N ILE A 3 37.95 -24.34 14.72
CA ILE A 3 36.54 -24.21 15.08
C ILE A 3 36.11 -22.72 15.13
N LEU A 4 36.97 -21.84 15.66
CA LEU A 4 36.67 -20.41 15.70
C LEU A 4 36.62 -19.82 14.27
N SER A 5 37.56 -20.22 13.41
CA SER A 5 37.56 -19.84 12.00
C SER A 5 36.30 -20.32 11.26
N ALA A 6 35.90 -21.58 11.51
CA ALA A 6 34.68 -22.16 10.95
C ALA A 6 33.42 -21.38 11.39
N ILE A 7 33.31 -21.01 12.66
CA ILE A 7 32.19 -20.20 13.17
C ILE A 7 32.18 -18.81 12.51
N VAL A 8 33.35 -18.16 12.39
CA VAL A 8 33.45 -16.83 11.74
C VAL A 8 33.05 -16.91 10.26
N GLN A 9 33.48 -17.95 9.54
CA GLN A 9 33.08 -18.19 8.17
C GLN A 9 31.58 -18.45 8.02
N LEU A 10 31.00 -19.26 8.93
CA LEU A 10 29.55 -19.53 8.94
C LEU A 10 28.75 -18.26 9.17
N LEU A 11 29.11 -17.46 10.18
CA LEU A 11 28.42 -16.20 10.48
C LEU A 11 28.64 -15.13 9.41
N GLY A 12 29.86 -15.04 8.85
CA GLY A 12 30.16 -14.13 7.73
C GLY A 12 29.41 -14.52 6.46
N GLY A 13 29.34 -15.83 6.18
CA GLY A 13 28.54 -16.36 5.07
C GLY A 13 27.05 -16.07 5.25
N LEU A 14 26.53 -16.26 6.47
CA LEU A 14 25.14 -15.91 6.79
C LEU A 14 24.87 -14.41 6.59
N ALA A 15 25.77 -13.54 7.01
CA ALA A 15 25.63 -12.10 6.82
C ALA A 15 25.57 -11.73 5.32
N LEU A 16 26.46 -12.27 4.50
CA LEU A 16 26.44 -12.07 3.05
C LEU A 16 25.17 -12.64 2.41
N PHE A 17 24.77 -13.84 2.83
CA PHE A 17 23.56 -14.49 2.35
C PHE A 17 22.30 -13.65 2.63
N LEU A 18 22.15 -13.13 3.86
CA LEU A 18 21.04 -12.25 4.25
C LEU A 18 21.05 -10.96 3.43
N TYR A 19 22.20 -10.33 3.31
CA TYR A 19 22.34 -9.11 2.52
C TYR A 19 22.04 -9.33 1.02
N GLY A 20 22.48 -10.47 0.47
CA GLY A 20 22.17 -10.84 -0.90
C GLY A 20 20.68 -11.04 -1.17
N ILE A 21 19.96 -11.70 -0.25
CA ILE A 21 18.48 -11.84 -0.34
C ILE A 21 17.81 -10.47 -0.27
N GLU A 22 18.22 -9.62 0.66
CA GLU A 22 17.63 -8.28 0.85
C GLU A 22 17.83 -7.42 -0.39
N LEU A 23 19.06 -7.31 -0.90
CA LEU A 23 19.40 -6.53 -2.09
C LEU A 23 18.65 -7.03 -3.33
N MET A 24 18.59 -8.35 -3.53
CA MET A 24 17.83 -8.95 -4.63
C MET A 24 16.33 -8.68 -4.48
N GLY A 25 15.79 -8.81 -3.27
CA GLY A 25 14.38 -8.57 -2.95
C GLY A 25 13.97 -7.11 -3.20
N ASP A 26 14.79 -6.16 -2.76
CA ASP A 26 14.55 -4.72 -2.99
C ASP A 26 14.62 -4.39 -4.50
N GLY A 27 15.58 -4.93 -5.22
CA GLY A 27 15.64 -4.79 -6.66
C GLY A 27 14.40 -5.34 -7.38
N LEU A 28 13.93 -6.52 -7.00
CA LEU A 28 12.69 -7.12 -7.55
C LEU A 28 11.45 -6.29 -7.21
N LYS A 29 11.33 -5.81 -5.97
CA LYS A 29 10.26 -4.94 -5.51
C LYS A 29 10.22 -3.62 -6.31
N ASN A 30 11.36 -2.95 -6.46
CA ASN A 30 11.49 -1.70 -7.19
C ASN A 30 11.19 -1.86 -8.69
N SER A 31 11.61 -2.99 -9.28
CA SER A 31 11.28 -3.32 -10.67
C SER A 31 9.79 -3.59 -10.90
N SER A 32 9.08 -4.08 -9.90
CA SER A 32 7.72 -4.63 -10.02
C SER A 32 6.63 -3.73 -9.45
N GLY A 33 6.94 -2.56 -8.88
CA GLY A 33 6.02 -1.72 -8.11
C GLY A 33 4.67 -1.44 -8.81
N ALA A 34 4.69 -1.03 -10.08
CA ALA A 34 3.47 -0.77 -10.85
C ALA A 34 2.69 -2.06 -11.20
N ALA A 35 3.37 -3.19 -11.37
CA ALA A 35 2.73 -4.49 -11.59
C ALA A 35 2.12 -5.02 -10.31
N LEU A 36 2.83 -4.87 -9.18
CA LEU A 36 2.38 -5.26 -7.85
C LEU A 36 1.08 -4.53 -7.47
N LYS A 37 1.03 -3.20 -7.68
CA LYS A 37 -0.16 -2.37 -7.50
C LYS A 37 -1.36 -2.94 -8.30
N ARG A 38 -1.19 -3.14 -9.61
CA ARG A 38 -2.27 -3.66 -10.49
C ARG A 38 -2.75 -5.06 -10.09
N VAL A 39 -1.86 -5.90 -9.58
CA VAL A 39 -2.20 -7.25 -9.11
C VAL A 39 -3.01 -7.18 -7.82
N LEU A 40 -2.62 -6.34 -6.88
CA LEU A 40 -3.33 -6.14 -5.61
C LEU A 40 -4.70 -5.48 -5.79
N GLU A 41 -4.82 -4.48 -6.68
CA GLU A 41 -6.10 -3.84 -7.01
C GLU A 41 -7.10 -4.82 -7.69
N LYS A 42 -6.60 -5.84 -8.39
CA LYS A 42 -7.41 -6.87 -9.04
C LYS A 42 -7.79 -8.05 -8.13
N VAL A 43 -7.42 -8.03 -6.86
CA VAL A 43 -7.86 -9.07 -5.92
C VAL A 43 -9.36 -9.00 -5.79
N THR A 44 -10.03 -9.87 -6.51
CA THR A 44 -11.49 -10.07 -6.44
C THR A 44 -11.83 -10.89 -5.20
N GLY A 45 -13.11 -10.95 -4.81
CA GLY A 45 -13.58 -11.77 -3.68
C GLY A 45 -13.35 -13.29 -3.84
N ASN A 46 -12.64 -13.73 -4.89
CA ASN A 46 -12.28 -15.12 -5.11
C ASN A 46 -11.01 -15.49 -4.31
N VAL A 47 -11.18 -16.42 -3.37
CA VAL A 47 -10.10 -16.91 -2.49
C VAL A 47 -8.90 -17.45 -3.28
N VAL A 48 -9.13 -18.18 -4.38
CA VAL A 48 -8.05 -18.75 -5.21
C VAL A 48 -7.21 -17.65 -5.85
N MET A 49 -7.85 -16.60 -6.37
CA MET A 49 -7.14 -15.44 -6.92
C MET A 49 -6.34 -14.72 -5.85
N GLY A 50 -6.89 -14.60 -4.63
CA GLY A 50 -6.17 -14.04 -3.50
C GLY A 50 -4.91 -14.85 -3.13
N VAL A 51 -5.02 -16.19 -3.12
CA VAL A 51 -3.87 -17.09 -2.88
C VAL A 51 -2.80 -16.92 -3.97
N LEU A 52 -3.20 -16.90 -5.24
CA LEU A 52 -2.26 -16.70 -6.36
C LEU A 52 -1.58 -15.33 -6.26
N THR A 53 -2.35 -14.29 -5.93
CA THR A 53 -1.81 -12.94 -5.70
C THR A 53 -0.82 -12.93 -4.55
N GLY A 54 -1.16 -13.49 -3.39
CA GLY A 54 -0.26 -13.58 -2.24
C GLY A 54 1.03 -14.34 -2.56
N ALA A 55 0.93 -15.44 -3.31
CA ALA A 55 2.10 -16.22 -3.74
C ALA A 55 3.00 -15.41 -4.69
N LEU A 56 2.41 -14.73 -5.68
CA LEU A 56 3.16 -13.91 -6.64
C LEU A 56 3.82 -12.71 -5.94
N VAL A 57 3.05 -11.99 -5.11
CA VAL A 57 3.56 -10.83 -4.36
C VAL A 57 4.73 -11.23 -3.47
N THR A 58 4.61 -12.31 -2.71
CA THR A 58 5.69 -12.79 -1.83
C THR A 58 6.89 -13.30 -2.62
N ALA A 59 6.67 -13.98 -3.74
CA ALA A 59 7.76 -14.41 -4.62
C ALA A 59 8.58 -13.23 -5.17
N VAL A 60 7.91 -12.10 -5.46
CA VAL A 60 8.56 -10.87 -5.93
C VAL A 60 9.23 -10.13 -4.77
N ILE A 61 8.52 -9.91 -3.65
CA ILE A 61 9.06 -9.18 -2.48
C ILE A 61 10.12 -10.01 -1.73
N GLN A 62 10.14 -11.33 -1.91
CA GLN A 62 11.01 -12.28 -1.20
C GLN A 62 10.83 -12.27 0.33
N SER A 63 9.70 -11.71 0.82
CA SER A 63 9.38 -11.61 2.25
C SER A 63 7.88 -11.80 2.49
N SER A 64 7.50 -12.90 3.14
CA SER A 64 6.11 -13.14 3.55
C SER A 64 5.66 -12.15 4.64
N THR A 65 6.54 -11.79 5.55
CA THR A 65 6.25 -10.80 6.60
C THR A 65 5.93 -9.44 5.98
N ALA A 66 6.74 -8.97 5.01
CA ALA A 66 6.48 -7.73 4.29
C ALA A 66 5.15 -7.77 3.51
N THR A 67 4.83 -8.90 2.86
CA THR A 67 3.54 -9.10 2.17
C THR A 67 2.37 -9.04 3.14
N ILE A 68 2.50 -9.61 4.34
CA ILE A 68 1.44 -9.58 5.36
C ILE A 68 1.28 -8.16 5.92
N VAL A 69 2.38 -7.45 6.21
CA VAL A 69 2.36 -6.04 6.64
C VAL A 69 1.63 -5.17 5.63
N LEU A 70 1.95 -5.35 4.35
CA LEU A 70 1.29 -4.66 3.25
C LEU A 70 -0.21 -4.99 3.17
N THR A 71 -0.55 -6.27 3.31
CA THR A 71 -1.95 -6.73 3.34
C THR A 71 -2.73 -6.11 4.49
N VAL A 72 -2.12 -6.02 5.67
CA VAL A 72 -2.68 -5.37 6.86
C VAL A 72 -2.92 -3.89 6.64
N ALA A 73 -1.96 -3.19 6.04
CA ALA A 73 -2.09 -1.77 5.70
C ALA A 73 -3.24 -1.54 4.70
N LEU A 74 -3.39 -2.42 3.69
CA LEU A 74 -4.49 -2.36 2.73
C LEU A 74 -5.87 -2.63 3.34
N ILE A 75 -5.95 -3.48 4.37
CA ILE A 75 -7.19 -3.64 5.15
C ILE A 75 -7.49 -2.34 5.90
N GLY A 76 -6.49 -1.77 6.57
CA GLY A 76 -6.61 -0.49 7.27
C GLY A 76 -7.07 0.64 6.34
N ALA A 77 -6.59 0.64 5.11
CA ALA A 77 -6.99 1.57 4.06
C ALA A 77 -8.35 1.24 3.39
N GLY A 78 -9.07 0.21 3.85
CA GLY A 78 -10.36 -0.19 3.26
C GLY A 78 -10.28 -0.70 1.82
N VAL A 79 -9.07 -0.95 1.30
CA VAL A 79 -8.84 -1.48 -0.06
C VAL A 79 -9.14 -2.98 -0.12
N LEU A 80 -8.80 -3.69 0.95
CA LEU A 80 -9.03 -5.13 1.09
C LEU A 80 -9.96 -5.40 2.27
N ASN A 81 -10.84 -6.39 2.12
CA ASN A 81 -11.59 -6.95 3.25
C ASN A 81 -10.81 -8.10 3.89
N LEU A 82 -11.21 -8.50 5.12
CA LEU A 82 -10.54 -9.54 5.89
C LEU A 82 -10.46 -10.88 5.14
N ARG A 83 -11.49 -11.25 4.37
CA ARG A 83 -11.52 -12.50 3.59
C ARG A 83 -10.46 -12.51 2.48
N GLN A 84 -10.30 -11.38 1.79
CA GLN A 84 -9.26 -11.20 0.76
C GLN A 84 -7.86 -11.27 1.40
N ALA A 85 -7.68 -10.62 2.53
CA ALA A 85 -6.41 -10.64 3.27
C ALA A 85 -6.03 -12.06 3.71
N VAL A 86 -6.98 -12.83 4.23
CA VAL A 86 -6.77 -14.23 4.60
C VAL A 86 -6.27 -15.06 3.41
N SER A 87 -6.86 -14.87 2.24
CA SER A 87 -6.41 -15.58 1.03
C SER A 87 -5.01 -15.17 0.58
N ILE A 88 -4.66 -13.88 0.68
CA ILE A 88 -3.31 -13.39 0.38
C ILE A 88 -2.28 -13.99 1.36
N VAL A 89 -2.60 -14.05 2.65
CA VAL A 89 -1.73 -14.66 3.68
C VAL A 89 -1.46 -16.14 3.41
N MET A 90 -2.49 -16.90 3.01
CA MET A 90 -2.30 -18.30 2.59
C MET A 90 -1.34 -18.40 1.39
N GLY A 91 -1.49 -17.50 0.41
CA GLY A 91 -0.61 -17.42 -0.75
C GLY A 91 0.81 -17.02 -0.39
N ALA A 92 0.99 -16.11 0.56
CA ALA A 92 2.30 -15.64 1.00
C ALA A 92 3.19 -16.79 1.50
N ASN A 93 2.61 -17.78 2.20
CA ASN A 93 3.34 -18.97 2.62
C ASN A 93 3.85 -19.81 1.43
N ILE A 94 3.06 -19.89 0.34
CA ILE A 94 3.51 -20.56 -0.90
C ILE A 94 4.64 -19.74 -1.54
N GLY A 95 4.49 -18.41 -1.64
CA GLY A 95 5.48 -17.52 -2.26
C GLY A 95 6.86 -17.59 -1.61
N THR A 96 6.93 -17.78 -0.28
CA THR A 96 8.18 -17.96 0.46
C THR A 96 9.01 -19.14 -0.05
N THR A 97 8.37 -20.18 -0.61
CA THR A 97 9.08 -21.36 -1.12
C THR A 97 9.92 -21.07 -2.36
N VAL A 98 9.64 -19.98 -3.09
CA VAL A 98 10.42 -19.58 -4.27
C VAL A 98 11.86 -19.29 -3.89
N THR A 99 12.13 -18.68 -2.72
CA THR A 99 13.48 -18.44 -2.22
C THR A 99 14.25 -19.77 -2.03
N ALA A 100 13.61 -20.78 -1.43
CA ALA A 100 14.24 -22.08 -1.27
C ALA A 100 14.53 -22.77 -2.61
N GLN A 101 13.68 -22.58 -3.62
CA GLN A 101 13.92 -23.09 -4.98
C GLN A 101 15.05 -22.32 -5.68
N ILE A 102 15.22 -21.02 -5.41
CA ILE A 102 16.39 -20.25 -5.90
C ILE A 102 17.66 -20.80 -5.26
N ILE A 103 17.68 -21.01 -3.93
CA ILE A 103 18.84 -21.56 -3.23
C ILE A 103 19.20 -22.96 -3.75
N ARG A 104 18.20 -23.77 -4.12
CA ARG A 104 18.40 -25.08 -4.74
C ARG A 104 19.25 -25.02 -6.00
N LEU A 105 19.22 -23.91 -6.75
CA LEU A 105 20.07 -23.75 -7.93
C LEU A 105 21.54 -23.93 -7.59
N GLY A 106 21.94 -23.60 -6.33
CA GLY A 106 23.29 -23.81 -5.80
C GLY A 106 23.73 -25.28 -5.71
N SER A 107 22.82 -26.23 -5.81
CA SER A 107 23.14 -27.65 -5.78
C SER A 107 23.24 -28.29 -7.19
N ILE A 108 23.07 -27.51 -8.25
CA ILE A 108 23.20 -28.00 -9.64
C ILE A 108 24.69 -28.13 -9.95
N GLN A 109 25.14 -29.37 -10.15
CA GLN A 109 26.51 -29.66 -10.59
C GLN A 109 26.53 -29.96 -12.09
N SER A 110 27.56 -29.48 -12.78
CA SER A 110 27.71 -29.71 -14.22
C SER A 110 28.29 -31.11 -14.50
N ASP A 111 27.52 -31.99 -15.13
CA ASP A 111 27.96 -33.29 -15.61
C ASP A 111 28.75 -33.20 -16.94
N GLY A 112 29.58 -32.17 -17.13
CA GLY A 112 30.42 -31.99 -18.32
C GLY A 112 29.73 -31.38 -19.56
N SER A 113 28.44 -31.03 -19.48
CA SER A 113 27.75 -30.28 -20.53
C SER A 113 28.02 -28.77 -20.36
N TRP A 114 28.44 -28.09 -21.46
CA TRP A 114 28.72 -26.66 -21.45
C TRP A 114 27.49 -25.81 -21.03
N LEU A 115 26.29 -26.29 -21.37
CA LEU A 115 25.02 -25.65 -20.97
C LEU A 115 24.82 -25.76 -19.45
N LEU A 116 25.06 -26.91 -18.84
CA LEU A 116 24.93 -27.10 -17.38
C LEU A 116 26.02 -26.31 -16.65
N TRP A 117 27.26 -26.20 -17.22
CA TRP A 117 28.33 -25.38 -16.67
C TRP A 117 27.92 -23.89 -16.58
N LEU A 118 27.17 -23.37 -17.54
CA LEU A 118 26.68 -21.98 -17.49
C LEU A 118 25.66 -21.74 -16.35
N PHE A 119 24.91 -22.78 -15.98
CA PHE A 119 23.93 -22.75 -14.89
C PHE A 119 24.50 -23.22 -13.55
N ASP A 120 25.73 -23.65 -13.52
CA ASP A 120 26.46 -23.94 -12.29
C ASP A 120 26.65 -22.64 -11.49
N THR A 121 26.35 -22.67 -10.19
CA THR A 121 26.40 -21.46 -9.34
C THR A 121 27.78 -20.90 -9.18
N ASP A 122 28.83 -21.74 -9.27
CA ASP A 122 30.22 -21.27 -9.24
C ASP A 122 30.59 -20.45 -10.49
N THR A 123 29.80 -20.57 -11.55
CA THR A 123 29.92 -19.77 -12.79
C THR A 123 28.89 -18.65 -12.82
N LEU A 124 27.64 -18.96 -12.50
CA LEU A 124 26.52 -18.03 -12.63
C LEU A 124 26.60 -16.86 -11.64
N ALA A 125 27.02 -17.13 -10.38
CA ALA A 125 27.13 -16.09 -9.36
C ALA A 125 28.20 -15.04 -9.69
N PRO A 126 29.45 -15.40 -10.08
CA PRO A 126 30.42 -14.41 -10.56
C PRO A 126 29.96 -13.65 -11.81
N ILE A 127 29.31 -14.33 -12.77
CA ILE A 127 28.76 -13.65 -13.95
C ILE A 127 27.70 -12.62 -13.55
N ALA A 128 26.79 -12.97 -12.65
CA ALA A 128 25.79 -12.05 -12.15
C ALA A 128 26.42 -10.83 -11.46
N LEU A 129 27.46 -11.03 -10.64
CA LEU A 129 28.22 -9.94 -10.01
C LEU A 129 28.86 -9.03 -11.06
N ILE A 130 29.49 -9.58 -12.09
CA ILE A 130 30.12 -8.78 -13.17
C ILE A 130 29.05 -7.97 -13.89
N ILE A 131 27.94 -8.59 -14.30
CA ILE A 131 26.83 -7.90 -14.96
C ILE A 131 26.29 -6.79 -14.05
N GLY A 132 26.05 -7.09 -12.77
CA GLY A 132 25.52 -6.13 -11.81
C GLY A 132 26.42 -4.91 -11.64
N ILE A 133 27.72 -5.12 -11.46
CA ILE A 133 28.71 -4.02 -11.34
C ILE A 133 28.78 -3.20 -12.62
N VAL A 134 28.79 -3.84 -13.79
CA VAL A 134 28.80 -3.13 -15.09
C VAL A 134 27.54 -2.25 -15.23
N LEU A 135 26.37 -2.78 -14.87
CA LEU A 135 25.11 -2.04 -14.93
C LEU A 135 25.11 -0.83 -13.99
N LEU A 136 25.61 -0.98 -12.75
CA LEU A 136 25.65 0.09 -11.77
C LEU A 136 26.70 1.17 -12.08
N MET A 137 27.88 0.77 -12.57
CA MET A 137 28.98 1.72 -12.73
C MET A 137 28.99 2.42 -14.09
N PHE A 138 28.55 1.74 -15.16
CA PHE A 138 28.71 2.23 -16.53
C PHE A 138 27.39 2.69 -17.18
N ILE A 139 26.22 2.26 -16.68
CA ILE A 139 24.94 2.60 -17.27
C ILE A 139 24.11 3.42 -16.26
N LYS A 140 24.14 4.75 -16.45
CA LYS A 140 23.40 5.70 -15.60
C LYS A 140 21.91 5.73 -15.95
N SER A 141 21.18 4.68 -15.66
CA SER A 141 19.72 4.66 -15.76
C SER A 141 19.11 3.97 -14.54
N LYS A 142 17.99 4.49 -14.05
CA LYS A 142 17.29 3.93 -12.87
C LYS A 142 16.96 2.45 -13.05
N ARG A 143 16.50 2.05 -14.24
CA ARG A 143 16.20 0.65 -14.59
C ARG A 143 17.45 -0.23 -14.57
N SER A 144 18.60 0.31 -15.01
CA SER A 144 19.87 -0.40 -14.98
C SER A 144 20.34 -0.64 -13.56
N ASN A 145 20.20 0.35 -12.67
CA ASN A 145 20.57 0.22 -11.27
C ASN A 145 19.74 -0.89 -10.60
N THR A 146 18.41 -0.89 -10.80
CA THR A 146 17.53 -1.93 -10.25
C THR A 146 17.89 -3.34 -10.71
N ILE A 147 18.19 -3.52 -12.00
CA ILE A 147 18.66 -4.83 -12.54
C ILE A 147 20.04 -5.16 -11.99
N GLY A 148 20.91 -4.16 -11.84
CA GLY A 148 22.23 -4.30 -11.24
C GLY A 148 22.16 -4.82 -9.80
N ASP A 149 21.27 -4.25 -8.99
CA ASP A 149 21.03 -4.68 -7.59
C ASP A 149 20.54 -6.13 -7.52
N ILE A 150 19.60 -6.53 -8.41
CA ILE A 150 19.14 -7.92 -8.50
C ILE A 150 20.31 -8.87 -8.81
N CYS A 151 21.14 -8.51 -9.79
CA CYS A 151 22.27 -9.34 -10.19
C CYS A 151 23.33 -9.43 -9.09
N ILE A 152 23.66 -8.31 -8.43
CA ILE A 152 24.61 -8.30 -7.30
C ILE A 152 24.05 -9.08 -6.12
N GLY A 153 22.78 -8.84 -5.75
CA GLY A 153 22.12 -9.56 -4.67
C GLY A 153 22.15 -11.08 -4.88
N PHE A 154 21.83 -11.52 -6.11
CA PHE A 154 21.92 -12.93 -6.49
C PHE A 154 23.36 -13.48 -6.33
N GLY A 155 24.34 -12.77 -6.84
CA GLY A 155 25.75 -13.21 -6.73
C GLY A 155 26.25 -13.26 -5.29
N ILE A 156 25.97 -12.23 -4.49
CA ILE A 156 26.34 -12.18 -3.05
C ILE A 156 25.66 -13.30 -2.26
N LEU A 157 24.39 -13.60 -2.58
CA LEU A 157 23.64 -14.70 -1.96
C LEU A 157 24.40 -16.02 -2.09
N PHE A 158 24.85 -16.38 -3.30
CA PHE A 158 25.56 -17.64 -3.53
C PHE A 158 27.00 -17.63 -2.98
N VAL A 159 27.70 -16.50 -3.01
CA VAL A 159 28.98 -16.34 -2.31
C VAL A 159 28.81 -16.59 -0.81
N GLY A 160 27.75 -16.04 -0.22
CA GLY A 160 27.39 -16.28 1.18
C GLY A 160 27.10 -17.76 1.48
N LEU A 161 26.35 -18.44 0.59
CA LEU A 161 26.09 -19.88 0.71
C LEU A 161 27.38 -20.71 0.67
N ASN A 162 28.28 -20.44 -0.27
CA ASN A 162 29.56 -21.13 -0.39
C ASN A 162 30.44 -20.91 0.85
N LEU A 163 30.47 -19.69 1.37
CA LEU A 163 31.19 -19.37 2.60
C LEU A 163 30.61 -20.09 3.83
N MET A 164 29.25 -20.18 3.92
CA MET A 164 28.57 -20.95 4.96
C MET A 164 28.93 -22.45 4.86
N THR A 165 28.90 -23.03 3.65
CA THR A 165 29.26 -24.42 3.40
C THR A 165 30.69 -24.70 3.87
N SER A 166 31.65 -23.86 3.50
CA SER A 166 33.05 -23.94 3.95
C SER A 166 33.19 -23.81 5.48
N GLY A 167 32.31 -23.03 6.12
CA GLY A 167 32.27 -22.88 7.56
C GLY A 167 31.68 -24.09 8.28
N VAL A 168 30.72 -24.81 7.67
CA VAL A 168 30.11 -26.02 8.26
C VAL A 168 31.01 -27.25 8.09
N GLU A 169 31.70 -27.38 6.97
CA GLU A 169 32.49 -28.55 6.61
C GLU A 169 33.48 -29.02 7.71
N PRO A 170 34.27 -28.14 8.37
CA PRO A 170 35.17 -28.54 9.45
C PRO A 170 34.45 -28.95 10.75
N LEU A 171 33.15 -28.56 10.90
CA LEU A 171 32.36 -28.90 12.08
C LEU A 171 31.74 -30.29 11.95
N VAL A 172 31.53 -30.78 10.71
CA VAL A 172 31.00 -32.12 10.46
C VAL A 172 31.95 -33.17 11.03
N GLY A 173 31.39 -34.11 11.79
CA GLY A 173 32.18 -35.17 12.48
C GLY A 173 32.71 -34.78 13.85
N THR A 174 32.58 -33.53 14.30
CA THR A 174 32.88 -33.19 15.71
C THR A 174 31.82 -33.77 16.65
N ASP A 175 32.20 -34.07 17.88
CA ASP A 175 31.28 -34.61 18.90
C ASP A 175 30.07 -33.70 19.12
N ALA A 176 30.26 -32.37 19.06
CA ALA A 176 29.21 -31.39 19.19
C ALA A 176 28.21 -31.47 18.04
N PHE A 177 28.68 -31.61 16.79
CA PHE A 177 27.83 -31.75 15.62
C PHE A 177 27.06 -33.07 15.62
N ILE A 178 27.71 -34.16 15.97
CA ILE A 178 27.05 -35.48 16.12
C ILE A 178 25.96 -35.43 17.20
N ALA A 179 26.22 -34.80 18.34
CA ALA A 179 25.23 -34.61 19.40
C ALA A 179 24.03 -33.75 18.88
N PHE A 180 24.30 -32.69 18.12
CA PHE A 180 23.27 -31.85 17.49
C PHE A 180 22.41 -32.66 16.51
N VAL A 181 23.00 -33.44 15.62
CA VAL A 181 22.27 -34.30 14.68
C VAL A 181 21.40 -35.32 15.42
N ARG A 182 21.93 -35.94 16.51
CA ARG A 182 21.15 -36.82 17.37
C ARG A 182 19.97 -36.14 18.05
N PHE A 183 20.12 -34.88 18.47
CA PHE A 183 19.04 -34.08 19.04
C PHE A 183 17.91 -33.89 18.03
N LEU A 184 18.20 -33.67 16.73
CA LEU A 184 17.23 -33.51 15.66
C LEU A 184 16.45 -34.79 15.30
N ASN A 185 16.88 -35.96 15.75
CA ASN A 185 16.14 -37.22 15.55
C ASN A 185 14.75 -37.23 16.20
N ASN A 186 14.55 -36.43 17.25
CA ASN A 186 13.23 -36.26 17.84
C ASN A 186 12.48 -35.17 17.10
N PRO A 187 11.33 -35.46 16.48
CA PRO A 187 10.56 -34.48 15.70
C PRO A 187 10.17 -33.23 16.50
N LEU A 188 9.88 -33.36 17.80
CA LEU A 188 9.52 -32.19 18.63
C LEU A 188 10.71 -31.25 18.81
N PHE A 189 11.91 -31.80 18.98
CA PHE A 189 13.12 -30.97 19.08
C PHE A 189 13.48 -30.35 17.72
N GLY A 190 13.26 -31.06 16.63
CA GLY A 190 13.41 -30.49 15.28
C GLY A 190 12.50 -29.29 15.06
N ILE A 191 11.20 -29.40 15.43
CA ILE A 191 10.25 -28.29 15.35
C ILE A 191 10.70 -27.13 16.25
N LEU A 192 11.05 -27.41 17.49
CA LEU A 192 11.48 -26.38 18.44
C LEU A 192 12.74 -25.64 17.93
N PHE A 193 13.70 -26.40 17.40
CA PHE A 193 14.93 -25.84 16.82
C PHE A 193 14.63 -24.92 15.64
N GLY A 194 13.82 -25.39 14.67
CA GLY A 194 13.42 -24.57 13.51
C GLY A 194 12.68 -23.30 13.92
N LEU A 195 11.76 -23.41 14.89
CA LEU A 195 11.02 -22.27 15.44
C LEU A 195 11.96 -21.26 16.09
N VAL A 196 12.78 -21.69 17.05
CA VAL A 196 13.68 -20.78 17.79
C VAL A 196 14.69 -20.12 16.85
N LEU A 197 15.28 -20.89 15.93
CA LEU A 197 16.24 -20.36 14.97
C LEU A 197 15.60 -19.29 14.07
N THR A 198 14.37 -19.53 13.60
CA THR A 198 13.65 -18.54 12.78
C THR A 198 13.31 -17.28 13.56
N VAL A 199 12.95 -17.39 14.83
CA VAL A 199 12.67 -16.23 15.69
C VAL A 199 13.94 -15.40 15.92
N ILE A 200 15.10 -16.05 16.08
CA ILE A 200 16.39 -15.37 16.25
C ILE A 200 16.83 -14.67 14.96
N VAL A 201 16.78 -15.40 13.84
CA VAL A 201 17.21 -14.90 12.52
C VAL A 201 16.19 -13.93 11.92
N GLN A 202 14.93 -13.99 12.37
CA GLN A 202 13.78 -13.21 11.86
C GLN A 202 13.49 -13.39 10.36
N SER A 203 14.03 -14.44 9.76
CA SER A 203 13.86 -14.77 8.34
C SER A 203 13.73 -16.29 8.16
N SER A 204 12.55 -16.72 7.74
CA SER A 204 12.30 -18.13 7.42
C SER A 204 13.09 -18.59 6.20
N SER A 205 13.19 -17.74 5.18
CA SER A 205 13.99 -18.03 3.97
C SER A 205 15.46 -18.25 4.31
N ALA A 206 16.03 -17.41 5.18
CA ALA A 206 17.40 -17.56 5.63
C ALA A 206 17.58 -18.84 6.46
N THR A 207 16.64 -19.15 7.35
CA THR A 207 16.73 -20.36 8.17
C THR A 207 16.60 -21.63 7.32
N VAL A 208 15.77 -21.63 6.28
CA VAL A 208 15.72 -22.73 5.30
C VAL A 208 17.03 -22.81 4.52
N GLY A 209 17.60 -21.69 4.08
CA GLY A 209 18.89 -21.64 3.41
C GLY A 209 20.02 -22.22 4.28
N MET A 210 20.04 -21.90 5.58
CA MET A 210 20.98 -22.52 6.53
C MET A 210 20.79 -24.04 6.60
N LEU A 211 19.56 -24.52 6.68
CA LEU A 211 19.29 -25.96 6.68
C LEU A 211 19.72 -26.63 5.37
N GLN A 212 19.45 -25.98 4.24
CA GLN A 212 19.89 -26.45 2.92
C GLN A 212 21.42 -26.53 2.81
N THR A 213 22.11 -25.50 3.30
CA THR A 213 23.58 -25.46 3.35
C THR A 213 24.16 -26.61 4.19
N VAL A 214 23.67 -26.79 5.43
CA VAL A 214 24.13 -27.87 6.32
C VAL A 214 23.87 -29.25 5.70
N ALA A 215 22.69 -29.44 5.10
CA ALA A 215 22.31 -30.71 4.49
C ALA A 215 23.14 -31.03 3.22
N SER A 216 23.64 -30.02 2.54
CA SER A 216 24.47 -30.18 1.33
C SER A 216 25.92 -30.53 1.60
N VAL A 217 26.40 -30.39 2.87
CA VAL A 217 27.77 -30.76 3.23
C VAL A 217 27.92 -32.28 3.27
N PRO A 218 28.87 -32.86 2.52
CA PRO A 218 29.10 -34.29 2.54
C PRO A 218 29.36 -34.80 3.96
N GLY A 219 28.69 -35.88 4.38
CA GLY A 219 28.85 -36.47 5.70
C GLY A 219 28.08 -35.78 6.84
N ALA A 220 27.34 -34.71 6.59
CA ALA A 220 26.52 -34.04 7.61
C ALA A 220 25.43 -34.95 8.21
N GLY A 221 24.99 -35.97 7.49
CA GLY A 221 24.07 -36.99 7.99
C GLY A 221 22.66 -36.50 8.30
N ILE A 222 22.25 -35.36 7.75
CA ILE A 222 20.89 -34.86 7.88
C ILE A 222 19.96 -35.73 7.05
N THR A 223 19.04 -36.40 7.71
CA THR A 223 18.07 -37.30 7.08
C THR A 223 16.73 -36.60 6.83
N PHE A 224 15.89 -37.22 5.97
CA PHE A 224 14.52 -36.70 5.76
C PHE A 224 13.72 -36.67 7.06
N ALA A 225 13.86 -37.68 7.92
CA ALA A 225 13.20 -37.74 9.22
C ALA A 225 13.56 -36.58 10.16
N MET A 226 14.75 -35.99 10.01
CA MET A 226 15.20 -34.82 10.78
C MET A 226 14.81 -33.52 10.12
N ALA A 227 14.92 -33.41 8.80
CA ALA A 227 14.73 -32.18 8.07
C ALA A 227 13.24 -31.71 8.06
N TYR A 228 12.27 -32.65 7.85
CA TYR A 228 10.87 -32.24 7.73
C TYR A 228 10.31 -31.58 9.01
N PRO A 229 10.63 -32.03 10.26
CA PRO A 229 10.15 -31.32 11.44
C PRO A 229 10.79 -29.93 11.61
N VAL A 230 12.07 -29.79 11.23
CA VAL A 230 12.76 -28.50 11.29
C VAL A 230 12.07 -27.50 10.35
N ILE A 231 11.71 -27.91 9.11
CA ILE A 231 10.99 -27.05 8.15
C ILE A 231 9.61 -26.63 8.70
N MET A 232 8.89 -27.53 9.35
CA MET A 232 7.63 -27.19 10.03
C MET A 232 7.84 -26.18 11.15
N GLY A 233 8.92 -26.36 11.94
CA GLY A 233 9.30 -25.41 12.98
C GLY A 233 9.66 -24.03 12.42
N ILE A 234 10.35 -23.97 11.28
CA ILE A 234 10.68 -22.72 10.59
C ILE A 234 9.39 -21.95 10.21
N ASN A 235 8.40 -22.65 9.66
CA ASN A 235 7.11 -22.00 9.32
C ASN A 235 6.36 -21.51 10.57
N LEU A 236 6.41 -22.23 11.68
CA LEU A 236 5.85 -21.77 12.96
C LEU A 236 6.60 -20.55 13.51
N GLY A 237 7.93 -20.51 13.35
CA GLY A 237 8.75 -19.36 13.77
C GLY A 237 8.36 -18.07 13.06
N THR A 238 7.99 -18.14 11.78
CA THR A 238 7.48 -16.99 11.01
C THR A 238 6.20 -16.41 11.60
N CYS A 239 5.39 -17.23 12.27
CA CYS A 239 4.16 -16.77 12.93
C CYS A 239 4.45 -15.81 14.08
N VAL A 240 5.57 -16.02 14.80
CA VAL A 240 5.96 -15.16 15.93
C VAL A 240 6.30 -13.76 15.43
N THR A 241 7.11 -13.65 14.37
CA THR A 241 7.47 -12.36 13.77
C THR A 241 6.23 -11.63 13.23
N THR A 242 5.35 -12.35 12.55
CA THR A 242 4.07 -11.78 12.03
C THR A 242 3.14 -11.36 13.18
N ALA A 243 3.04 -12.15 14.26
CA ALA A 243 2.22 -11.80 15.41
C ALA A 243 2.70 -10.51 16.08
N MET A 244 4.01 -10.31 16.20
CA MET A 244 4.58 -9.07 16.73
C MET A 244 4.17 -7.86 15.88
N VAL A 245 4.31 -7.95 14.57
CA VAL A 245 3.95 -6.86 13.64
C VAL A 245 2.44 -6.58 13.63
N CYS A 246 1.60 -7.62 13.68
CA CYS A 246 0.15 -7.47 13.68
C CYS A 246 -0.43 -7.04 15.05
N SER A 247 0.37 -7.06 16.14
CA SER A 247 -0.10 -6.73 17.49
C SER A 247 0.15 -5.27 17.86
N ILE A 248 1.23 -4.66 17.39
CA ILE A 248 1.66 -3.31 17.80
C ILE A 248 0.94 -2.26 16.97
N GLY A 249 0.13 -1.41 17.63
CA GLY A 249 -0.53 -0.25 16.99
C GLY A 249 -1.49 -0.60 15.84
N SER A 250 -1.98 -1.85 15.76
CA SER A 250 -2.68 -2.35 14.59
C SER A 250 -4.20 -2.42 14.79
N SER A 251 -4.95 -2.24 13.69
CA SER A 251 -6.39 -2.43 13.63
C SER A 251 -6.78 -3.87 14.05
N LYS A 252 -8.06 -4.10 14.38
CA LYS A 252 -8.53 -5.45 14.74
C LYS A 252 -8.40 -6.44 13.60
N ASP A 253 -8.65 -6.00 12.38
CA ASP A 253 -8.52 -6.85 11.21
C ASP A 253 -7.04 -7.20 10.91
N ALA A 254 -6.11 -6.31 11.27
CA ALA A 254 -4.69 -6.62 11.29
C ALA A 254 -4.37 -7.76 12.28
N LYS A 255 -4.87 -7.66 13.52
CA LYS A 255 -4.71 -8.72 14.53
C LYS A 255 -5.36 -10.03 14.10
N ARG A 256 -6.56 -9.96 13.50
CA ARG A 256 -7.27 -11.12 12.92
C ARG A 256 -6.45 -11.79 11.80
N THR A 257 -5.81 -10.98 10.95
CA THR A 257 -4.92 -11.48 9.90
C THR A 257 -3.73 -12.23 10.49
N GLY A 258 -3.11 -11.69 11.56
CA GLY A 258 -2.04 -12.38 12.30
C GLY A 258 -2.52 -13.72 12.91
N VAL A 259 -3.70 -13.73 13.51
CA VAL A 259 -4.32 -14.96 14.06
C VAL A 259 -4.51 -16.02 12.96
N VAL A 260 -4.98 -15.62 11.77
CA VAL A 260 -5.15 -16.54 10.66
C VAL A 260 -3.81 -17.11 10.20
N HIS A 261 -2.76 -16.31 10.13
CA HIS A 261 -1.42 -16.79 9.77
C HIS A 261 -0.90 -17.83 10.76
N ILE A 262 -1.09 -17.60 12.07
CA ILE A 262 -0.75 -18.56 13.13
C ILE A 262 -1.58 -19.84 12.97
N ALA A 263 -2.90 -19.71 12.80
CA ALA A 263 -3.78 -20.86 12.66
C ALA A 263 -3.44 -21.70 11.42
N PHE A 264 -3.16 -21.06 10.27
CA PHE A 264 -2.76 -21.74 9.04
C PHE A 264 -1.51 -22.59 9.23
N ASN A 265 -0.44 -22.01 9.76
CA ASN A 265 0.82 -22.73 9.95
C ASN A 265 0.73 -23.81 11.06
N THR A 266 -0.02 -23.53 12.13
CA THR A 266 -0.23 -24.50 13.23
C THR A 266 -1.05 -25.71 12.75
N ILE A 267 -2.16 -25.47 12.06
CA ILE A 267 -3.01 -26.55 11.50
C ILE A 267 -2.20 -27.34 10.46
N GLY A 268 -1.47 -26.67 9.57
CA GLY A 268 -0.60 -27.31 8.59
C GLY A 268 0.45 -28.20 9.25
N THR A 269 1.13 -27.70 10.29
CA THR A 269 2.12 -28.50 11.04
C THR A 269 1.50 -29.73 11.68
N ILE A 270 0.36 -29.59 12.35
CA ILE A 270 -0.35 -30.73 12.98
C ILE A 270 -0.75 -31.74 11.92
N LEU A 271 -1.36 -31.28 10.81
CA LEU A 271 -1.81 -32.14 9.71
C LEU A 271 -0.64 -32.93 9.12
N PHE A 272 0.49 -32.27 8.83
CA PHE A 272 1.66 -32.96 8.27
C PHE A 272 2.35 -33.87 9.27
N LEU A 273 2.41 -33.54 10.56
CA LEU A 273 2.92 -34.44 11.58
C LEU A 273 2.09 -35.73 11.65
N LEU A 274 0.78 -35.59 11.65
CA LEU A 274 -0.13 -36.74 11.61
C LEU A 274 0.06 -37.54 10.32
N LEU A 275 0.08 -36.87 9.17
CA LEU A 275 0.28 -37.49 7.87
C LEU A 275 1.60 -38.27 7.82
N MET A 276 2.72 -37.64 8.19
CA MET A 276 4.04 -38.30 8.17
C MET A 276 4.12 -39.47 9.15
N THR A 277 3.48 -39.34 10.33
CA THR A 277 3.39 -40.42 11.29
C THR A 277 2.58 -41.62 10.75
N VAL A 278 1.44 -41.34 10.09
CA VAL A 278 0.60 -42.38 9.45
C VAL A 278 1.35 -43.06 8.30
N LEU A 279 1.96 -42.28 7.39
CA LEU A 279 2.72 -42.77 6.24
C LEU A 279 3.90 -43.68 6.72
N ARG A 280 4.56 -43.31 7.83
CA ARG A 280 5.63 -44.09 8.41
C ARG A 280 5.10 -45.40 9.02
N LYS A 281 3.98 -45.35 9.77
CA LYS A 281 3.38 -46.54 10.38
C LYS A 281 2.82 -47.52 9.38
N LEU A 282 2.23 -46.99 8.27
CA LEU A 282 1.68 -47.83 7.17
C LEU A 282 2.77 -48.33 6.21
N SER A 283 4.04 -47.98 6.44
CA SER A 283 5.18 -48.32 5.57
C SER A 283 4.96 -47.97 4.09
N VAL A 284 4.26 -46.82 3.84
CA VAL A 284 3.99 -46.35 2.47
C VAL A 284 5.31 -46.01 1.76
N PHE A 285 6.27 -45.51 2.50
CA PHE A 285 7.65 -45.32 2.04
C PHE A 285 8.55 -46.34 2.73
N SER A 286 9.60 -46.79 2.03
CA SER A 286 10.59 -47.72 2.59
C SER A 286 11.26 -47.13 3.81
N ALA A 287 11.75 -47.98 4.70
CA ALA A 287 12.52 -47.52 5.86
C ALA A 287 13.74 -46.68 5.44
N GLU A 288 14.36 -47.02 4.32
CA GLU A 288 15.49 -46.33 3.72
C GLU A 288 15.15 -44.87 3.34
N PHE A 289 13.92 -44.58 2.87
CA PHE A 289 13.46 -43.21 2.56
C PHE A 289 13.59 -42.27 3.77
N TRP A 290 13.27 -42.74 4.98
CA TRP A 290 13.30 -41.92 6.19
C TRP A 290 14.71 -41.64 6.70
N VAL A 291 15.65 -42.53 6.44
CA VAL A 291 17.05 -42.41 6.88
C VAL A 291 18.00 -41.94 5.78
N ARG A 292 17.48 -41.77 4.56
CA ARG A 292 18.26 -41.23 3.46
C ARG A 292 18.67 -39.80 3.76
N SER A 293 19.93 -39.47 3.48
CA SER A 293 20.43 -38.11 3.53
C SER A 293 19.67 -37.24 2.52
N VAL A 294 19.30 -36.02 2.94
CA VAL A 294 18.64 -35.03 2.09
C VAL A 294 19.65 -34.01 1.62
N ASP A 295 19.35 -33.46 0.43
CA ASP A 295 20.08 -32.35 -0.19
C ASP A 295 19.24 -31.06 -0.16
N SER A 296 19.80 -29.97 -0.66
CA SER A 296 19.12 -28.67 -0.81
C SER A 296 17.81 -28.80 -1.59
N GLY A 297 17.79 -29.59 -2.68
CA GLY A 297 16.61 -29.81 -3.50
C GLY A 297 15.48 -30.53 -2.77
N ASN A 298 15.81 -31.57 -1.97
CA ASN A 298 14.83 -32.30 -1.16
C ASN A 298 14.16 -31.38 -0.12
N ILE A 299 14.92 -30.51 0.52
CA ILE A 299 14.43 -29.53 1.50
C ILE A 299 13.50 -28.52 0.82
N ALA A 300 13.93 -27.92 -0.30
CA ALA A 300 13.12 -26.97 -1.07
C ALA A 300 11.80 -27.60 -1.56
N ASN A 301 11.85 -28.82 -2.09
CA ASN A 301 10.67 -29.54 -2.55
C ASN A 301 9.70 -29.86 -1.41
N PHE A 302 10.21 -30.34 -0.27
CA PHE A 302 9.36 -30.62 0.89
C PHE A 302 8.69 -29.34 1.40
N GLN A 303 9.41 -28.24 1.51
CA GLN A 303 8.84 -26.96 1.91
C GLN A 303 7.75 -26.50 0.95
N THR A 304 7.97 -26.65 -0.35
CA THR A 304 6.97 -26.29 -1.38
C THR A 304 5.73 -27.18 -1.26
N ILE A 305 5.91 -28.49 -1.13
CA ILE A 305 4.79 -29.45 -0.99
C ILE A 305 4.01 -29.16 0.30
N PHE A 306 4.71 -28.91 1.42
CA PHE A 306 4.09 -28.59 2.70
C PHE A 306 3.18 -27.35 2.58
N ASN A 307 3.70 -26.23 2.08
CA ASN A 307 2.92 -25.01 1.97
C ASN A 307 1.78 -25.11 0.94
N LEU A 308 2.04 -25.75 -0.22
CA LEU A 308 1.04 -25.93 -1.26
C LEU A 308 -0.11 -26.84 -0.78
N VAL A 309 0.21 -28.00 -0.21
CA VAL A 309 -0.82 -28.94 0.29
C VAL A 309 -1.61 -28.31 1.44
N THR A 310 -0.93 -27.63 2.38
CA THR A 310 -1.61 -26.91 3.46
C THR A 310 -2.58 -25.87 2.89
N ALA A 311 -2.16 -25.09 1.90
CA ALA A 311 -3.04 -24.12 1.25
C ALA A 311 -4.22 -24.78 0.55
N VAL A 312 -3.98 -25.82 -0.25
CA VAL A 312 -5.05 -26.56 -0.95
C VAL A 312 -6.08 -27.14 0.02
N VAL A 313 -5.62 -27.68 1.15
CA VAL A 313 -6.51 -28.24 2.19
C VAL A 313 -7.28 -27.13 2.92
N LEU A 314 -6.65 -25.98 3.21
CA LEU A 314 -7.26 -24.91 4.02
C LEU A 314 -8.03 -23.86 3.22
N VAL A 315 -7.79 -23.71 1.92
CA VAL A 315 -8.54 -22.77 1.05
C VAL A 315 -10.06 -22.96 1.14
N PRO A 316 -10.64 -24.19 1.11
CA PRO A 316 -12.08 -24.37 1.31
C PRO A 316 -12.59 -23.92 2.68
N PHE A 317 -11.70 -23.80 3.66
CA PHE A 317 -12.00 -23.41 5.04
C PHE A 317 -11.63 -21.94 5.34
N ALA A 318 -11.39 -21.12 4.33
CA ALA A 318 -11.01 -19.72 4.50
C ALA A 318 -12.03 -18.93 5.36
N ASP A 319 -13.34 -19.13 5.11
CA ASP A 319 -14.40 -18.48 5.89
C ASP A 319 -14.44 -18.94 7.35
N GLN A 320 -14.08 -20.19 7.63
CA GLN A 320 -13.97 -20.73 8.99
C GLN A 320 -12.77 -20.11 9.74
N LEU A 321 -11.65 -19.91 9.03
CA LEU A 321 -10.49 -19.22 9.59
C LEU A 321 -10.77 -17.74 9.90
N VAL A 322 -11.54 -17.08 9.03
CA VAL A 322 -12.06 -15.71 9.30
C VAL A 322 -12.92 -15.72 10.57
N LYS A 323 -13.89 -16.65 10.67
CA LYS A 323 -14.74 -16.75 11.88
C LYS A 323 -13.92 -17.06 13.14
N LEU A 324 -12.94 -17.95 13.06
CA LEU A 324 -12.04 -18.26 14.16
C LEU A 324 -11.29 -17.01 14.63
N SER A 325 -10.77 -16.22 13.70
CA SER A 325 -10.05 -14.98 14.02
C SER A 325 -10.97 -13.95 14.71
N MET A 326 -12.24 -13.85 14.31
CA MET A 326 -13.24 -12.97 14.93
C MET A 326 -13.61 -13.42 16.35
N VAL A 327 -13.61 -14.73 16.64
CA VAL A 327 -13.85 -15.26 17.99
C VAL A 327 -12.69 -14.93 18.92
N ILE A 328 -11.45 -15.00 18.42
CA ILE A 328 -10.23 -14.73 19.19
C ILE A 328 -10.06 -13.22 19.39
N VAL A 329 -10.21 -12.44 18.32
CA VAL A 329 -10.12 -10.98 18.35
C VAL A 329 -11.52 -10.41 18.21
N LYS A 330 -12.15 -10.19 19.35
CA LYS A 330 -13.53 -9.65 19.44
C LYS A 330 -13.59 -8.19 19.04
N ASP A 331 -14.74 -7.78 18.49
CA ASP A 331 -15.03 -6.36 18.30
C ASP A 331 -15.25 -5.72 19.67
N ASP A 332 -14.58 -4.56 19.94
CA ASP A 332 -15.01 -3.73 21.06
C ASP A 332 -16.33 -3.07 20.68
N LYS A 333 -17.11 -2.70 21.68
CA LYS A 333 -18.19 -1.72 21.50
C LYS A 333 -17.54 -0.34 21.26
N GLN A 334 -16.87 -0.19 20.09
CA GLN A 334 -16.25 1.09 19.75
C GLN A 334 -17.31 2.09 19.35
N LYS A 335 -17.10 3.36 19.75
CA LYS A 335 -17.61 4.51 19.00
C LYS A 335 -17.31 4.24 17.52
N GLN A 336 -18.35 4.06 16.69
CA GLN A 336 -18.17 4.04 15.25
C GLN A 336 -17.46 5.34 14.88
N LEU A 337 -16.26 5.24 14.31
CA LEU A 337 -15.61 6.39 13.69
C LEU A 337 -16.57 6.91 12.64
N ARG A 338 -16.84 8.20 12.64
CA ARG A 338 -17.84 8.79 11.74
C ARG A 338 -17.40 8.66 10.27
N HIS A 339 -16.12 8.85 9.99
CA HIS A 339 -15.53 8.74 8.67
C HIS A 339 -14.31 7.79 8.71
N PRO A 340 -14.54 6.45 8.75
CA PRO A 340 -13.43 5.49 8.81
C PRO A 340 -12.52 5.54 7.57
N GLU A 341 -13.04 5.96 6.42
CA GLU A 341 -12.31 6.16 5.17
C GLU A 341 -11.18 7.20 5.28
N LEU A 342 -11.34 8.19 6.16
CA LEU A 342 -10.32 9.20 6.41
C LEU A 342 -9.17 8.71 7.31
N HIS A 343 -9.29 7.54 7.93
CA HIS A 343 -8.29 6.96 8.82
C HIS A 343 -7.37 5.91 8.15
N THR A 344 -7.17 6.01 6.85
CA THR A 344 -6.51 4.99 6.01
C THR A 344 -4.99 5.18 5.87
N LEU A 345 -4.45 6.34 6.22
CA LEU A 345 -3.02 6.64 6.12
C LEU A 345 -2.24 6.00 7.27
N ASP A 346 -1.50 4.91 6.99
CA ASP A 346 -0.67 4.16 7.95
C ASP A 346 0.79 4.15 7.49
N GLU A 347 1.73 4.47 8.38
CA GLU A 347 3.18 4.50 8.11
C GLU A 347 3.73 3.16 7.59
N LYS A 348 3.05 2.04 7.86
CA LYS A 348 3.39 0.73 7.30
C LYS A 348 3.36 0.70 5.77
N LEU A 349 2.62 1.63 5.14
CA LEU A 349 2.57 1.79 3.69
C LEU A 349 3.89 2.30 3.10
N TYR A 350 4.78 2.93 3.89
CA TYR A 350 6.09 3.39 3.41
C TYR A 350 6.95 2.26 2.84
N ASN A 351 6.72 1.02 3.26
CA ASN A 351 7.37 -0.16 2.69
C ASN A 351 6.97 -0.45 1.23
N SER A 352 5.94 0.23 0.71
CA SER A 352 5.49 0.14 -0.68
C SER A 352 5.02 1.51 -1.19
N PRO A 353 5.95 2.43 -1.51
CA PRO A 353 5.65 3.83 -1.80
C PRO A 353 4.60 4.05 -2.89
N ALA A 354 4.67 3.32 -4.00
CA ALA A 354 3.68 3.41 -5.08
C ALA A 354 2.26 3.08 -4.63
N LEU A 355 2.11 2.13 -3.69
CA LEU A 355 0.82 1.80 -3.10
C LEU A 355 0.39 2.85 -2.08
N ALA A 356 1.33 3.36 -1.26
CA ALA A 356 1.09 4.45 -0.32
C ALA A 356 0.52 5.68 -1.02
N VAL A 357 1.11 6.08 -2.15
CA VAL A 357 0.61 7.16 -3.01
C VAL A 357 -0.80 6.87 -3.50
N SER A 358 -1.09 5.63 -3.91
CA SER A 358 -2.43 5.25 -4.39
C SER A 358 -3.50 5.33 -3.30
N VAL A 359 -3.18 4.85 -2.08
CA VAL A 359 -4.06 4.95 -0.91
C VAL A 359 -4.27 6.42 -0.53
N ALA A 360 -3.22 7.23 -0.60
CA ALA A 360 -3.28 8.66 -0.31
C ALA A 360 -4.17 9.41 -1.30
N ILE A 361 -4.06 9.13 -2.61
CA ILE A 361 -4.96 9.72 -3.64
C ILE A 361 -6.42 9.41 -3.30
N LYS A 362 -6.73 8.17 -2.93
CA LYS A 362 -8.10 7.80 -2.55
C LYS A 362 -8.55 8.55 -1.29
N ALA A 363 -7.74 8.57 -0.25
CA ALA A 363 -8.08 9.24 1.00
C ALA A 363 -8.32 10.76 0.81
N VAL A 364 -7.47 11.43 0.01
CA VAL A 364 -7.65 12.84 -0.34
C VAL A 364 -8.91 13.06 -1.18
N SER A 365 -9.24 12.11 -2.07
CA SER A 365 -10.51 12.15 -2.83
C SER A 365 -11.73 12.01 -1.92
N ASP A 366 -11.65 11.16 -0.88
CA ASP A 366 -12.73 10.99 0.09
C ASP A 366 -12.93 12.28 0.92
N VAL A 367 -11.82 12.96 1.30
CA VAL A 367 -11.87 14.31 1.93
C VAL A 367 -12.52 15.33 1.01
N GLY A 368 -12.10 15.38 -0.26
CA GLY A 368 -12.71 16.28 -1.24
C GLY A 368 -14.22 16.06 -1.42
N THR A 369 -14.65 14.80 -1.35
CA THR A 369 -16.08 14.44 -1.39
C THR A 369 -16.81 14.97 -0.16
N LEU A 370 -16.25 14.78 1.04
CA LEU A 370 -16.83 15.26 2.29
C LEU A 370 -16.90 16.78 2.34
N ALA A 371 -15.82 17.48 1.95
CA ALA A 371 -15.77 18.94 1.89
C ALA A 371 -16.83 19.50 0.93
N LYS A 372 -16.99 18.89 -0.26
CA LYS A 372 -18.06 19.24 -1.20
C LYS A 372 -19.44 19.05 -0.60
N GLU A 373 -19.72 17.89 0.02
CA GLU A 373 -21.03 17.61 0.64
C GLU A 373 -21.36 18.61 1.74
N ASN A 374 -20.37 18.97 2.56
CA ASN A 374 -20.54 19.96 3.61
C ASN A 374 -20.80 21.36 3.04
N PHE A 375 -20.06 21.72 1.99
CA PHE A 375 -20.28 23.01 1.30
C PHE A 375 -21.68 23.10 0.72
N GLU A 376 -22.19 22.04 0.08
CA GLU A 376 -23.58 21.97 -0.41
C GLU A 376 -24.61 22.10 0.72
N LYS A 377 -24.38 21.44 1.87
CA LYS A 377 -25.22 21.58 3.07
C LYS A 377 -25.19 23.03 3.56
N GLY A 378 -24.01 23.66 3.66
CA GLY A 378 -23.84 25.07 4.06
C GLY A 378 -24.62 26.05 3.18
N CYS A 379 -24.56 25.86 1.84
CA CYS A 379 -25.37 26.65 0.91
C CYS A 379 -26.87 26.52 1.16
N ARG A 380 -27.37 25.30 1.40
CA ARG A 380 -28.81 25.07 1.70
C ARG A 380 -29.24 25.68 3.03
N MET A 381 -28.34 25.81 4.00
CA MET A 381 -28.61 26.44 5.30
C MET A 381 -28.95 27.92 5.19
N LEU A 382 -28.48 28.62 4.14
CA LEU A 382 -28.84 30.02 3.88
C LEU A 382 -30.31 30.21 3.50
N GLU A 383 -30.96 29.17 2.99
CA GLU A 383 -32.41 29.18 2.72
C GLU A 383 -33.21 28.82 3.97
N LYS A 384 -32.75 27.81 4.69
CA LYS A 384 -33.42 27.30 5.90
C LYS A 384 -32.39 26.74 6.87
N TYR A 385 -32.18 27.45 7.97
CA TYR A 385 -31.28 27.01 9.04
C TYR A 385 -31.83 25.78 9.77
N ASP A 386 -30.96 24.77 9.94
CA ASP A 386 -31.23 23.56 10.73
C ASP A 386 -30.06 23.30 11.70
N PRO A 387 -30.26 23.41 13.02
CA PRO A 387 -29.23 23.19 14.03
C PRO A 387 -28.61 21.79 13.98
N ALA A 388 -29.34 20.75 13.53
CA ALA A 388 -28.82 19.41 13.44
C ALA A 388 -27.82 19.28 12.28
N VAL A 389 -28.13 19.90 11.13
CA VAL A 389 -27.23 19.96 9.97
C VAL A 389 -26.01 20.83 10.28
N ALA A 390 -26.17 21.94 11.01
CA ALA A 390 -25.06 22.77 11.48
C ALA A 390 -24.05 21.94 12.30
N SER A 391 -24.54 21.24 13.32
CA SER A 391 -23.70 20.37 14.15
C SER A 391 -23.07 19.20 13.36
N GLU A 392 -23.73 18.75 12.29
CA GLU A 392 -23.17 17.74 11.40
C GLU A 392 -21.97 18.28 10.62
N ILE A 393 -22.10 19.49 10.06
CA ILE A 393 -21.02 20.16 9.32
C ILE A 393 -19.82 20.41 10.23
N ASP A 394 -20.03 20.91 11.46
CA ASP A 394 -18.95 21.16 12.42
C ASP A 394 -18.16 19.87 12.74
N VAL A 395 -18.87 18.75 12.99
CA VAL A 395 -18.20 17.45 13.25
C VAL A 395 -17.49 16.89 12.03
N ASP A 396 -18.02 17.11 10.83
CA ASP A 396 -17.39 16.66 9.58
C ASP A 396 -16.15 17.51 9.28
N GLU A 397 -16.15 18.79 9.61
CA GLU A 397 -15.00 19.70 9.49
C GLU A 397 -13.88 19.30 10.46
N ASP A 398 -14.20 19.03 11.75
CA ASP A 398 -13.23 18.47 12.70
C ASP A 398 -12.54 17.20 12.15
N CYS A 399 -13.27 16.37 11.39
CA CYS A 399 -12.71 15.17 10.75
C CYS A 399 -11.78 15.52 9.58
N ILE A 400 -12.08 16.57 8.80
CA ILE A 400 -11.24 17.06 7.69
C ILE A 400 -9.94 17.61 8.24
N ASP A 401 -9.98 18.43 9.30
CA ASP A 401 -8.81 19.00 9.98
C ASP A 401 -7.90 17.91 10.56
N GLU A 402 -8.49 16.94 11.28
CA GLU A 402 -7.71 15.81 11.81
C GLU A 402 -7.05 15.00 10.69
N PHE A 403 -7.72 14.85 9.55
CA PHE A 403 -7.13 14.20 8.39
C PHE A 403 -5.97 15.01 7.84
N THR A 404 -6.12 16.32 7.67
CA THR A 404 -5.08 17.23 7.13
C THR A 404 -3.80 17.14 7.96
N ASP A 405 -3.89 17.22 9.27
CA ASP A 405 -2.77 17.07 10.20
C ASP A 405 -2.06 15.70 10.09
N ARG A 406 -2.80 14.63 9.82
CA ARG A 406 -2.23 13.29 9.64
C ARG A 406 -1.63 13.12 8.26
N ALA A 407 -2.28 13.67 7.24
CA ALA A 407 -1.81 13.61 5.86
C ALA A 407 -0.46 14.30 5.72
N ASP A 408 -0.26 15.46 6.32
CA ASP A 408 1.01 16.19 6.30
C ASP A 408 2.15 15.35 6.90
N ARG A 409 1.93 14.76 8.08
CA ARG A 409 2.91 13.87 8.71
C ARG A 409 3.21 12.64 7.86
N PHE A 410 2.16 12.04 7.29
CA PHE A 410 2.29 10.88 6.42
C PHE A 410 3.07 11.20 5.14
N PHE A 411 2.78 12.33 4.49
CA PHE A 411 3.46 12.73 3.26
C PHE A 411 4.94 13.06 3.48
N ILE A 412 5.28 13.74 4.59
CA ILE A 412 6.68 13.97 4.98
C ILE A 412 7.42 12.65 5.23
N GLY A 413 6.77 11.65 5.82
CA GLY A 413 7.35 10.31 5.99
C GLY A 413 7.51 9.60 4.67
N LEU A 414 6.48 9.64 3.81
CA LEU A 414 6.45 8.99 2.51
C LEU A 414 7.47 9.57 1.53
N SER A 415 7.75 10.89 1.56
CA SER A 415 8.72 11.54 0.67
C SER A 415 10.14 10.97 0.80
N LYS A 416 10.48 10.43 1.97
CA LYS A 416 11.77 9.77 2.21
C LYS A 416 11.86 8.36 1.58
N ALA A 417 10.72 7.75 1.32
CA ALA A 417 10.61 6.39 0.81
C ALA A 417 10.29 6.35 -0.70
N VAL A 418 9.85 7.47 -1.29
CA VAL A 418 9.54 7.57 -2.71
C VAL A 418 10.84 7.55 -3.52
N GLU A 419 10.88 6.64 -4.51
CA GLU A 419 12.06 6.44 -5.36
C GLU A 419 11.82 6.85 -6.82
N THR A 420 10.54 6.90 -7.26
CA THR A 420 10.21 7.22 -8.65
C THR A 420 9.82 8.69 -8.78
N GLU A 421 10.31 9.35 -9.84
CA GLU A 421 9.93 10.74 -10.16
C GLU A 421 8.41 10.89 -10.37
N TRP A 422 7.75 9.84 -10.83
CA TRP A 422 6.30 9.82 -10.98
C TRP A 422 5.58 9.85 -9.64
N ASP A 423 5.99 9.01 -8.68
CA ASP A 423 5.37 8.97 -7.35
C ASP A 423 5.68 10.26 -6.57
N ASP A 424 6.86 10.84 -6.78
CA ASP A 424 7.25 12.12 -6.20
C ASP A 424 6.34 13.26 -6.67
N ARG A 425 6.12 13.37 -7.98
CA ARG A 425 5.15 14.34 -8.55
C ARG A 425 3.71 14.10 -8.07
N GLN A 426 3.31 12.85 -7.85
CA GLN A 426 2.00 12.56 -7.25
C GLN A 426 1.93 13.06 -5.81
N LEU A 427 2.99 12.84 -5.05
CA LEU A 427 3.06 13.27 -3.65
C LEU A 427 3.03 14.79 -3.53
N ASP A 428 3.79 15.51 -4.37
CA ASP A 428 3.76 16.98 -4.43
C ASP A 428 2.34 17.50 -4.74
N MET A 429 1.66 16.87 -5.71
CA MET A 429 0.27 17.20 -6.02
C MET A 429 -0.64 17.00 -4.80
N LEU A 430 -0.49 15.89 -4.06
CA LEU A 430 -1.29 15.59 -2.87
C LEU A 430 -1.05 16.62 -1.75
N MET A 431 0.22 16.94 -1.47
CA MET A 431 0.60 17.93 -0.44
C MET A 431 0.01 19.31 -0.70
N GLN A 432 -0.14 19.68 -1.97
CA GLN A 432 -0.74 20.95 -2.36
C GLN A 432 -2.27 20.91 -2.48
N THR A 433 -2.86 19.73 -2.67
CA THR A 433 -4.32 19.57 -2.85
C THR A 433 -5.06 19.51 -1.52
N VAL A 434 -4.49 18.85 -0.49
CA VAL A 434 -5.15 18.69 0.82
C VAL A 434 -5.59 20.01 1.42
N PRO A 435 -4.73 21.07 1.49
CA PRO A 435 -5.14 22.36 2.03
C PRO A 435 -6.25 23.04 1.24
N ASN A 436 -6.39 22.74 -0.06
CA ASN A 436 -7.46 23.31 -0.87
C ASN A 436 -8.81 22.65 -0.55
N PHE A 437 -8.85 21.34 -0.34
CA PHE A 437 -10.07 20.66 0.09
C PHE A 437 -10.47 21.02 1.53
N GLU A 438 -9.53 21.16 2.44
CA GLU A 438 -9.77 21.65 3.80
C GLU A 438 -10.42 23.04 3.77
N ARG A 439 -9.88 24.01 3.02
CA ARG A 439 -10.49 25.33 2.89
C ARG A 439 -11.91 25.31 2.33
N ILE A 440 -12.23 24.38 1.42
CA ILE A 440 -13.61 24.20 0.96
C ILE A 440 -14.50 23.74 2.12
N GLY A 441 -14.00 22.86 3.01
CA GLY A 441 -14.66 22.47 4.25
C GLY A 441 -14.89 23.65 5.18
N ASP A 442 -13.87 24.49 5.42
CA ASP A 442 -13.94 25.72 6.22
C ASP A 442 -15.00 26.69 5.73
N TYR A 443 -15.12 26.83 4.40
CA TYR A 443 -16.15 27.70 3.85
C TYR A 443 -17.57 27.18 4.10
N ALA A 444 -17.76 25.88 4.32
CA ALA A 444 -19.05 25.33 4.74
C ALA A 444 -19.44 25.81 6.16
N THR A 445 -18.51 25.80 7.10
CA THR A 445 -18.74 26.32 8.47
C THR A 445 -19.00 27.82 8.47
N ASN A 446 -18.28 28.57 7.64
CA ASN A 446 -18.54 30.00 7.45
C ASN A 446 -19.95 30.27 6.88
N LEU A 447 -20.45 29.45 5.95
CA LEU A 447 -21.83 29.57 5.45
C LEU A 447 -22.87 29.24 6.54
N VAL A 448 -22.58 28.32 7.45
CA VAL A 448 -23.40 28.05 8.64
C VAL A 448 -23.48 29.29 9.53
N GLU A 449 -22.37 29.94 9.83
CA GLU A 449 -22.33 31.19 10.61
C GLU A 449 -23.17 32.30 9.97
N LEU A 450 -23.09 32.44 8.62
CA LEU A 450 -23.91 33.40 7.89
C LEU A 450 -25.40 33.08 8.01
N SER A 451 -25.78 31.82 7.94
CA SER A 451 -27.17 31.41 8.13
C SER A 451 -27.68 31.66 9.55
N GLN A 452 -26.83 31.46 10.58
CA GLN A 452 -27.15 31.82 11.96
C GLN A 452 -27.37 33.33 12.16
N ARG A 453 -26.59 34.17 11.48
CA ARG A 453 -26.79 35.63 11.48
C ARG A 453 -28.14 36.01 10.88
N LEU A 454 -28.55 35.40 9.75
CA LEU A 454 -29.87 35.64 9.16
C LEU A 454 -30.99 35.32 10.16
N VAL A 455 -30.89 34.20 10.89
CA VAL A 455 -31.87 33.83 11.91
C VAL A 455 -31.85 34.81 13.07
N ALA A 456 -30.69 35.20 13.59
CA ALA A 456 -30.55 36.11 14.71
C ALA A 456 -31.12 37.50 14.41
N ASP A 457 -30.91 37.99 13.19
CA ASP A 457 -31.39 39.29 12.70
C ASP A 457 -32.86 39.24 12.21
N ASN A 458 -33.48 38.05 12.24
CA ASN A 458 -34.79 37.79 11.63
C ASN A 458 -34.87 38.34 10.18
N ALA A 459 -33.77 38.16 9.46
CA ALA A 459 -33.56 38.66 8.11
C ALA A 459 -33.73 37.55 7.07
N THR A 460 -34.24 37.91 5.89
CA THR A 460 -34.38 36.97 4.77
C THR A 460 -33.91 37.65 3.48
N PHE A 461 -33.48 36.88 2.51
CA PHE A 461 -33.18 37.36 1.18
C PHE A 461 -34.45 37.68 0.43
N SER A 462 -34.41 38.71 -0.46
CA SER A 462 -35.49 38.97 -1.39
C SER A 462 -35.64 37.84 -2.41
N ASP A 463 -36.83 37.68 -3.01
CA ASP A 463 -37.08 36.62 -3.99
C ASP A 463 -36.14 36.69 -5.20
N MET A 464 -35.72 37.89 -5.57
CA MET A 464 -34.70 38.07 -6.62
C MET A 464 -33.33 37.60 -6.16
N ALA A 465 -32.92 37.94 -4.94
CA ALA A 465 -31.63 37.48 -4.39
C ALA A 465 -31.59 35.96 -4.25
N LYS A 466 -32.70 35.30 -3.87
CA LYS A 466 -32.81 33.85 -3.82
C LYS A 466 -32.55 33.19 -5.19
N LYS A 467 -33.23 33.70 -6.24
CA LYS A 467 -33.03 33.19 -7.61
C LYS A 467 -31.60 33.42 -8.12
N GLU A 468 -30.97 34.52 -7.77
CA GLU A 468 -29.59 34.81 -8.07
C GLU A 468 -28.63 33.82 -7.34
N LEU A 469 -28.89 33.55 -6.07
CA LEU A 469 -28.12 32.56 -5.29
C LEU A 469 -28.31 31.14 -5.82
N GLU A 470 -29.52 30.72 -6.20
CA GLU A 470 -29.77 29.41 -6.81
C GLU A 470 -28.90 29.18 -8.06
N LEU A 471 -28.78 30.22 -8.95
CA LEU A 471 -27.96 30.10 -10.15
C LEU A 471 -26.48 29.98 -9.86
N ILE A 472 -25.94 30.79 -8.94
CA ILE A 472 -24.52 30.72 -8.60
C ILE A 472 -24.20 29.47 -7.78
N PHE A 473 -25.08 28.99 -6.90
CA PHE A 473 -24.95 27.73 -6.20
C PHE A 473 -24.88 26.56 -7.19
N ALA A 474 -25.69 26.56 -8.24
CA ALA A 474 -25.63 25.53 -9.27
C ALA A 474 -24.28 25.53 -10.00
N ALA A 475 -23.72 26.70 -10.33
CA ALA A 475 -22.41 26.81 -10.96
C ALA A 475 -21.28 26.33 -10.04
N VAL A 476 -21.29 26.73 -8.75
CA VAL A 476 -20.28 26.31 -7.77
C VAL A 476 -20.41 24.82 -7.44
N ASN A 477 -21.60 24.27 -7.36
CA ASN A 477 -21.78 22.83 -7.17
C ASN A 477 -21.28 22.02 -8.38
N GLU A 478 -21.45 22.56 -9.61
CA GLU A 478 -20.91 21.92 -10.81
C GLU A 478 -19.37 21.90 -10.80
N ILE A 479 -18.71 23.02 -10.46
CA ILE A 479 -17.24 23.08 -10.41
C ILE A 479 -16.67 22.16 -9.34
N LEU A 480 -17.28 22.11 -8.14
CA LEU A 480 -16.90 21.20 -7.06
C LEU A 480 -17.04 19.74 -7.51
N THR A 481 -18.14 19.41 -8.18
CA THR A 481 -18.38 18.04 -8.67
C THR A 481 -17.34 17.63 -9.72
N ILE A 482 -17.08 18.50 -10.70
CA ILE A 482 -16.05 18.23 -11.72
C ILE A 482 -14.68 18.06 -11.06
N THR A 483 -14.33 18.90 -10.09
CA THR A 483 -13.03 18.88 -9.40
C THR A 483 -12.83 17.57 -8.63
N VAL A 484 -13.78 17.18 -7.79
CA VAL A 484 -13.71 15.95 -7.00
C VAL A 484 -13.67 14.73 -7.91
N ASP A 485 -14.51 14.66 -8.92
CA ASP A 485 -14.57 13.56 -9.88
C ASP A 485 -13.30 13.45 -10.72
N ALA A 486 -12.78 14.58 -11.22
CA ALA A 486 -11.54 14.62 -11.98
C ALA A 486 -10.35 14.17 -11.14
N PHE A 487 -10.27 14.65 -9.89
CA PHE A 487 -9.21 14.26 -8.97
C PHE A 487 -9.26 12.76 -8.66
N ALA A 488 -10.44 12.22 -8.31
CA ALA A 488 -10.62 10.81 -7.99
C ALA A 488 -10.21 9.87 -9.13
N LYS A 489 -10.49 10.28 -10.38
CA LYS A 489 -10.20 9.49 -11.59
C LYS A 489 -8.83 9.81 -12.21
N GLY A 490 -8.16 10.86 -11.75
CA GLY A 490 -6.94 11.39 -12.37
C GLY A 490 -7.18 11.93 -13.78
N ASP A 491 -8.40 12.42 -14.07
CA ASP A 491 -8.84 12.86 -15.39
C ASP A 491 -8.41 14.30 -15.68
N THR A 492 -7.29 14.43 -16.39
CA THR A 492 -6.73 15.74 -16.77
C THR A 492 -7.57 16.47 -17.84
N GLU A 493 -8.35 15.76 -18.65
CA GLU A 493 -9.24 16.41 -19.62
C GLU A 493 -10.46 17.03 -18.91
N ALA A 494 -10.98 16.38 -17.87
CA ALA A 494 -11.99 17.00 -17.01
C ALA A 494 -11.42 18.20 -16.24
N ALA A 495 -10.18 18.11 -15.75
CA ALA A 495 -9.52 19.22 -15.05
C ALA A 495 -9.39 20.50 -15.90
N LYS A 496 -9.16 20.39 -17.21
CA LYS A 496 -9.12 21.55 -18.14
C LYS A 496 -10.44 22.33 -18.23
N ARG A 497 -11.56 21.74 -17.81
CA ARG A 497 -12.89 22.39 -17.84
C ARG A 497 -13.19 23.19 -16.58
N ILE A 498 -12.34 23.11 -15.56
CA ILE A 498 -12.55 23.77 -14.28
C ILE A 498 -12.31 25.27 -14.42
N GLU A 499 -11.16 25.66 -14.97
CA GLU A 499 -10.77 27.06 -15.12
C GLU A 499 -11.77 27.92 -15.93
N PRO A 500 -12.31 27.44 -17.09
CA PRO A 500 -13.35 28.18 -17.81
C PRO A 500 -14.64 28.40 -16.99
N LEU A 501 -14.97 27.48 -16.08
CA LEU A 501 -16.15 27.59 -15.22
C LEU A 501 -15.87 28.52 -14.05
N GLU A 502 -14.66 28.47 -13.47
CA GLU A 502 -14.22 29.38 -12.41
C GLU A 502 -14.30 30.84 -12.88
N GLU A 503 -13.70 31.20 -14.02
CA GLU A 503 -13.78 32.53 -14.59
C GLU A 503 -15.24 32.95 -14.88
N THR A 504 -16.12 31.99 -15.19
CA THR A 504 -17.57 32.28 -15.36
C THR A 504 -18.23 32.60 -14.02
N ILE A 505 -17.82 31.93 -12.94
CA ILE A 505 -18.29 32.18 -11.55
C ILE A 505 -17.85 33.58 -11.11
N ASP A 506 -16.62 33.97 -11.40
CA ASP A 506 -16.08 35.29 -11.10
C ASP A 506 -16.90 36.40 -11.82
N ASP A 507 -17.18 36.22 -13.10
CA ASP A 507 -18.07 37.11 -13.86
C ASP A 507 -19.46 37.18 -13.19
N MET A 508 -20.02 36.05 -12.72
CA MET A 508 -21.31 36.03 -12.00
C MET A 508 -21.23 36.81 -10.68
N VAL A 509 -20.18 36.60 -9.88
CA VAL A 509 -19.98 37.32 -8.61
C VAL A 509 -19.91 38.82 -8.85
N MET A 510 -19.17 39.29 -9.84
CA MET A 510 -19.13 40.71 -10.20
C MET A 510 -20.51 41.29 -10.55
N ILE A 511 -21.27 40.56 -11.36
CA ILE A 511 -22.63 40.98 -11.76
C ILE A 511 -23.55 41.03 -10.53
N LEU A 512 -23.48 40.04 -9.66
CA LEU A 512 -24.33 39.95 -8.49
C LEU A 512 -23.99 41.01 -7.43
N ARG A 513 -22.72 41.33 -7.25
CA ARG A 513 -22.24 42.44 -6.37
C ARG A 513 -22.76 43.79 -6.87
N ASP A 514 -22.72 44.06 -8.17
CA ASP A 514 -23.25 45.32 -8.76
C ASP A 514 -24.78 45.40 -8.57
N ARG A 515 -25.51 44.35 -8.87
CA ARG A 515 -26.97 44.29 -8.68
C ARG A 515 -27.35 44.46 -7.21
N HIS A 516 -26.67 43.81 -6.32
CA HIS A 516 -26.91 43.94 -4.88
C HIS A 516 -26.67 45.35 -4.38
N THR A 517 -25.59 46.00 -4.84
CA THR A 517 -25.27 47.39 -4.51
C THR A 517 -26.42 48.35 -4.97
N LYS A 518 -27.01 48.08 -6.12
CA LYS A 518 -28.19 48.82 -6.61
C LYS A 518 -29.42 48.62 -5.72
N ARG A 519 -29.69 47.35 -5.27
CA ARG A 519 -30.77 47.03 -4.32
C ARG A 519 -30.59 47.71 -2.96
N LEU A 520 -29.39 47.76 -2.45
CA LEU A 520 -29.06 48.46 -1.19
C LEU A 520 -29.35 49.97 -1.34
N LYS A 521 -28.89 50.60 -2.40
CA LYS A 521 -29.12 52.04 -2.67
C LYS A 521 -30.58 52.39 -2.83
N SER A 522 -31.41 51.50 -3.37
CA SER A 522 -32.86 51.69 -3.53
C SER A 522 -33.68 51.35 -2.30
N GLY A 523 -33.05 50.83 -1.22
CA GLY A 523 -33.76 50.39 -0.01
C GLY A 523 -34.55 49.09 -0.18
N ALA A 524 -34.31 48.34 -1.26
CA ALA A 524 -35.01 47.08 -1.55
C ALA A 524 -34.51 45.88 -0.73
N CYS A 525 -33.47 46.04 0.05
CA CYS A 525 -33.00 45.03 1.00
C CYS A 525 -32.48 45.67 2.29
N SER A 526 -32.50 44.88 3.40
CA SER A 526 -31.95 45.32 4.66
C SER A 526 -30.41 45.29 4.63
N VAL A 527 -29.76 46.09 5.47
CA VAL A 527 -28.29 46.10 5.59
C VAL A 527 -27.79 44.74 6.08
N GLY A 528 -28.46 44.11 7.06
CA GLY A 528 -28.07 42.81 7.60
C GLY A 528 -28.09 41.71 6.55
N SER A 529 -29.21 41.50 5.85
CA SER A 529 -29.27 40.51 4.75
C SER A 529 -28.31 40.86 3.61
N GLY A 530 -28.04 42.14 3.39
CA GLY A 530 -27.09 42.62 2.40
C GLY A 530 -25.65 42.22 2.69
N LEU A 531 -25.21 42.35 3.92
CA LEU A 531 -23.87 41.90 4.33
C LEU A 531 -23.71 40.39 4.17
N VAL A 532 -24.68 39.60 4.65
CA VAL A 532 -24.68 38.17 4.48
C VAL A 532 -24.62 37.74 3.00
N PHE A 533 -25.40 38.44 2.12
CA PHE A 533 -25.34 38.15 0.69
C PHE A 533 -23.94 38.38 0.11
N MET A 534 -23.29 39.49 0.48
CA MET A 534 -21.95 39.84 -0.04
C MET A 534 -20.87 38.84 0.48
N GLU A 535 -20.95 38.47 1.76
CA GLU A 535 -20.05 37.47 2.35
C GLU A 535 -20.26 36.09 1.71
N THR A 536 -21.52 35.68 1.45
CA THR A 536 -21.85 34.46 0.72
C THR A 536 -21.16 34.43 -0.65
N LEU A 537 -21.29 35.51 -1.44
CA LEU A 537 -20.64 35.60 -2.75
C LEU A 537 -19.12 35.45 -2.64
N THR A 538 -18.52 35.97 -1.57
CA THR A 538 -17.07 35.83 -1.34
C THR A 538 -16.67 34.37 -1.05
N TYR A 539 -17.45 33.62 -0.26
CA TYR A 539 -17.12 32.20 -0.01
C TYR A 539 -17.37 31.31 -1.22
N LEU A 540 -18.35 31.65 -2.07
CA LEU A 540 -18.59 30.97 -3.35
C LEU A 540 -17.42 31.16 -4.33
N GLU A 541 -16.96 32.41 -4.49
CA GLU A 541 -15.78 32.76 -5.27
C GLU A 541 -14.53 32.03 -4.78
N ARG A 542 -14.25 32.10 -3.47
CA ARG A 542 -13.10 31.39 -2.89
C ARG A 542 -13.15 29.88 -3.04
N ALA A 543 -14.34 29.27 -2.98
CA ALA A 543 -14.47 27.83 -3.21
C ALA A 543 -14.15 27.45 -4.66
N SER A 544 -14.54 28.28 -5.64
CA SER A 544 -14.16 28.08 -7.05
C SER A 544 -12.65 28.27 -7.27
N ASP A 545 -12.01 29.25 -6.61
CA ASP A 545 -10.54 29.44 -6.64
C ASP A 545 -9.79 28.19 -6.17
N GLN A 546 -10.28 27.52 -5.09
CA GLN A 546 -9.66 26.28 -4.63
C GLN A 546 -9.78 25.16 -5.68
N CYS A 547 -10.92 25.09 -6.39
CA CYS A 547 -11.12 24.13 -7.48
C CYS A 547 -10.13 24.38 -8.64
N SER A 548 -9.93 25.63 -9.04
CA SER A 548 -8.93 26.02 -10.04
C SER A 548 -7.53 25.63 -9.60
N SER A 549 -7.16 25.93 -8.35
CA SER A 549 -5.87 25.54 -7.79
C SER A 549 -5.63 24.03 -7.87
N ILE A 550 -6.62 23.20 -7.50
CA ILE A 550 -6.55 21.74 -7.60
C ILE A 550 -6.37 21.29 -9.06
N ALA A 551 -7.13 21.90 -10.00
CA ALA A 551 -7.03 21.57 -11.41
C ALA A 551 -5.63 21.85 -11.97
N VAL A 552 -5.04 23.00 -11.62
CA VAL A 552 -3.68 23.38 -12.04
C VAL A 552 -2.66 22.35 -11.50
N MET A 553 -2.77 21.91 -10.22
CA MET A 553 -1.89 20.87 -9.67
C MET A 553 -2.04 19.53 -10.41
N MET A 554 -3.27 19.14 -10.78
CA MET A 554 -3.51 17.93 -11.55
C MET A 554 -2.87 18.01 -12.96
N LEU A 555 -2.89 19.17 -13.59
CA LEU A 555 -2.28 19.40 -14.91
C LEU A 555 -0.75 19.49 -14.82
N ALA A 556 -0.22 20.13 -13.78
CA ALA A 556 1.20 20.28 -13.50
C ALA A 556 1.90 18.92 -13.33
N ARG A 557 1.22 17.94 -12.74
CA ARG A 557 1.72 16.57 -12.58
C ARG A 557 2.29 15.96 -13.85
N ASN A 558 1.69 16.25 -15.00
CA ASN A 558 2.04 15.71 -16.31
C ASN A 558 2.85 16.68 -17.19
N ASN A 559 3.03 17.92 -16.75
CA ASN A 559 3.65 18.97 -17.56
C ASN A 559 4.61 19.82 -16.71
N GLU A 560 5.89 19.65 -16.95
CA GLU A 560 6.97 20.30 -16.20
C GLU A 560 6.96 21.83 -16.35
N ASN A 561 6.49 22.37 -17.48
CA ASN A 561 6.37 23.80 -17.69
C ASN A 561 5.29 24.42 -16.78
N ILE A 562 4.18 23.71 -16.56
CA ILE A 562 3.12 24.15 -15.64
C ILE A 562 3.61 24.06 -14.20
N LEU A 563 4.40 23.02 -13.86
CA LEU A 563 4.96 22.84 -12.52
C LEU A 563 5.87 24.01 -12.12
N GLN A 564 6.67 24.53 -13.05
CA GLN A 564 7.60 25.64 -12.81
C GLN A 564 6.95 27.02 -12.82
N ASN A 565 5.86 27.22 -13.57
CA ASN A 565 5.25 28.53 -13.79
C ASN A 565 3.71 28.47 -13.92
N HIS A 566 3.01 28.19 -12.82
CA HIS A 566 1.54 28.15 -12.77
C HIS A 566 0.87 29.44 -13.26
N TYR A 567 1.38 30.61 -12.84
CA TYR A 567 0.85 31.91 -13.21
C TYR A 567 0.99 32.21 -14.70
N ASP A 568 2.09 31.83 -15.31
CA ASP A 568 2.30 32.03 -16.75
C ASP A 568 1.35 31.14 -17.56
N TYR A 569 1.10 29.89 -17.11
CA TYR A 569 0.13 28.99 -17.73
C TYR A 569 -1.30 29.60 -17.70
N LEU A 570 -1.77 30.03 -16.53
CA LEU A 570 -3.09 30.65 -16.41
C LEU A 570 -3.19 31.91 -17.26
N ARG A 571 -2.17 32.78 -17.23
CA ARG A 571 -2.13 33.98 -18.05
C ARG A 571 -2.19 33.69 -19.55
N GLU A 572 -1.52 32.63 -20.01
CA GLU A 572 -1.55 32.25 -21.44
C GLU A 572 -2.92 31.77 -21.89
N ILE A 573 -3.60 30.94 -21.10
CA ILE A 573 -4.94 30.44 -21.43
C ILE A 573 -5.99 31.58 -21.35
N HIS A 574 -5.88 32.49 -20.38
CA HIS A 574 -6.76 33.66 -20.25
C HIS A 574 -6.54 34.68 -21.38
N ALA A 575 -5.36 34.74 -21.97
CA ALA A 575 -5.07 35.57 -23.13
C ALA A 575 -5.80 35.13 -24.42
N GLY A 576 -6.56 34.01 -24.36
CA GLY A 576 -7.36 33.51 -25.48
C GLY A 576 -6.57 32.72 -26.54
N ASN A 577 -5.35 32.30 -26.20
CA ASN A 577 -4.48 31.53 -27.10
C ASN A 577 -4.93 30.06 -27.25
N ASP A 578 -5.82 29.57 -26.36
CA ASP A 578 -6.40 28.24 -26.41
C ASP A 578 -7.85 28.28 -26.90
N ALA A 579 -8.08 27.72 -28.09
CA ALA A 579 -9.41 27.69 -28.70
C ALA A 579 -10.40 26.79 -27.96
N ALA A 580 -9.92 25.69 -27.34
CA ALA A 580 -10.76 24.77 -26.57
C ALA A 580 -11.22 25.43 -25.26
N TYR A 581 -10.30 26.13 -24.58
CA TYR A 581 -10.61 26.93 -23.39
C TYR A 581 -11.64 28.00 -23.70
N SER A 582 -11.45 28.78 -24.77
CA SER A 582 -12.34 29.87 -25.17
C SER A 582 -13.74 29.35 -25.51
N ALA A 583 -13.85 28.22 -26.20
CA ALA A 583 -15.13 27.60 -26.55
C ALA A 583 -15.87 27.09 -25.29
N GLU A 584 -15.15 26.46 -24.35
CA GLU A 584 -15.75 26.00 -23.09
C GLU A 584 -16.20 27.18 -22.22
N LYS A 585 -15.41 28.25 -22.11
CA LYS A 585 -15.78 29.48 -21.39
C LYS A 585 -17.05 30.08 -21.96
N GLU A 586 -17.17 30.21 -23.28
CA GLU A 586 -18.38 30.76 -23.90
C GLU A 586 -19.60 29.86 -23.66
N ARG A 587 -19.44 28.54 -23.71
CA ARG A 587 -20.49 27.58 -23.35
C ARG A 587 -20.98 27.79 -21.91
N ARG A 588 -20.05 27.99 -20.93
CA ARG A 588 -20.37 28.24 -19.53
C ARG A 588 -21.06 29.58 -19.32
N ARG A 589 -20.63 30.60 -20.06
CA ARG A 589 -21.29 31.92 -20.04
C ARG A 589 -22.73 31.87 -20.59
N GLU A 590 -22.96 31.10 -21.64
CA GLU A 590 -24.33 30.86 -22.13
C GLU A 590 -25.19 30.13 -21.10
N GLN A 591 -24.62 29.16 -20.41
CA GLN A 591 -25.30 28.35 -19.42
C GLN A 591 -25.69 29.14 -18.16
N TYR A 592 -24.82 30.02 -17.64
CA TYR A 592 -25.00 30.65 -16.34
C TYR A 592 -25.19 32.16 -16.37
N ILE A 593 -24.47 32.89 -17.22
CA ILE A 593 -24.56 34.36 -17.26
C ILE A 593 -25.78 34.81 -18.05
N LYS A 594 -26.15 34.10 -19.11
CA LYS A 594 -27.33 34.47 -19.90
C LYS A 594 -28.62 34.35 -19.08
N PRO A 595 -28.93 33.25 -18.39
CA PRO A 595 -30.08 33.17 -17.48
C PRO A 595 -30.00 34.23 -16.36
N LEU A 596 -28.81 34.48 -15.81
CA LEU A 596 -28.64 35.52 -14.81
C LEU A 596 -29.02 36.91 -15.33
N LYS A 597 -28.74 37.25 -16.60
CA LYS A 597 -29.11 38.50 -17.21
C LYS A 597 -30.62 38.60 -17.49
N GLU A 598 -31.29 37.49 -17.71
CA GLU A 598 -32.74 37.41 -17.97
C GLU A 598 -33.57 37.45 -16.67
N THR A 599 -32.98 37.28 -15.52
CA THR A 599 -33.62 37.31 -14.18
C THR A 599 -33.91 38.74 -13.69
N ASN A 600 -34.01 39.76 -14.57
CA ASN A 600 -34.33 41.16 -14.22
C ASN A 600 -35.81 41.41 -13.96
#